data_2a4fb07300f7ac529e7c6e1fd1b66075
#
_entry.id   2a4fb07300f7ac529e7c6e1fd1b66075
#
_cell.length_a   1.000
_cell.length_b   1.000
_cell.length_c   1.000
_cell.angle_alpha   90.00
_cell.angle_beta   90.00
_cell.angle_gamma   90.00
#
_symmetry.space_group_name_H-M   'P 1'
#
loop_
_entity.id
_entity.type
_entity.pdbx_description
1 polymer ?
#
loop_
_entity_poly.entity_id
_entity_poly.type
_entity_poly.pdbx_seq_one_letter_code
_entity_poly.pdbx_strand_id
1 'polypeptide(L)'
;MKIGFTYDLRSKHQPDENSPADYYGEYESGETVAGITGALTTLGHEVTQIGNITSLVKFLSEGKRVDLVFNMAEGRYGRTRESQVPSLLEAYQIPYTFSDSLTLAICLDKGRTKEILKLAQIPTPEYQVLEPETDIETTIAFPLFTKPLYEGTSKGISEDAIIYR
;
A
#
# COMPACT_ATOMS: atom_id res chain seq x y z
N MET A 1 -1.70 24.13 -10.56
CA MET A 1 -0.56 23.20 -10.48
C MET A 1 -0.79 22.05 -11.45
N LYS A 2 0.28 21.45 -11.98
CA LYS A 2 0.21 20.19 -12.70
C LYS A 2 0.35 19.05 -11.73
N ILE A 3 -0.70 18.25 -11.55
CA ILE A 3 -0.73 17.12 -10.63
C ILE A 3 -0.67 15.82 -11.43
N GLY A 4 0.31 14.97 -11.11
CA GLY A 4 0.33 13.58 -11.53
C GLY A 4 -0.52 12.75 -10.58
N PHE A 5 -1.33 11.83 -11.07
CA PHE A 5 -2.10 10.93 -10.24
C PHE A 5 -1.63 9.49 -10.47
N THR A 6 -1.07 8.87 -9.41
CA THR A 6 -0.61 7.48 -9.43
C THR A 6 -1.56 6.58 -8.65
N TYR A 7 -1.88 5.43 -9.22
CA TYR A 7 -2.83 4.46 -8.68
C TYR A 7 -2.67 3.10 -9.38
N ASP A 8 -3.14 2.05 -8.76
CA ASP A 8 -3.27 0.72 -9.34
C ASP A 8 -4.73 0.45 -9.72
N LEU A 9 -5.02 0.30 -11.01
CA LEU A 9 -6.39 0.18 -11.54
C LEU A 9 -6.80 -1.30 -11.62
N ARG A 10 -7.95 -1.67 -11.06
CA ARG A 10 -8.51 -3.03 -11.06
C ARG A 10 -8.55 -3.68 -12.45
N SER A 11 -8.98 -2.92 -13.47
CA SER A 11 -9.09 -3.44 -14.83
C SER A 11 -7.76 -3.80 -15.50
N LYS A 12 -6.63 -3.44 -14.90
CA LYS A 12 -5.29 -3.82 -15.37
C LYS A 12 -4.78 -5.10 -14.73
N HIS A 13 -5.52 -5.65 -13.78
CA HIS A 13 -5.19 -6.86 -13.04
C HIS A 13 -6.28 -7.90 -13.25
N GLN A 14 -5.91 -9.09 -13.68
CA GLN A 14 -6.86 -10.18 -13.84
C GLN A 14 -6.53 -11.26 -12.81
N PRO A 15 -7.51 -11.67 -11.99
CA PRO A 15 -7.33 -12.80 -11.09
C PRO A 15 -7.27 -14.08 -11.91
N ASP A 16 -6.58 -15.06 -11.37
CA ASP A 16 -6.61 -16.44 -11.82
C ASP A 16 -7.43 -17.31 -10.85
N GLU A 17 -7.53 -18.60 -11.12
CA GLU A 17 -8.29 -19.55 -10.30
C GLU A 17 -7.78 -19.71 -8.86
N ASN A 18 -6.53 -19.30 -8.58
CA ASN A 18 -5.90 -19.36 -7.27
C ASN A 18 -5.91 -18.00 -6.54
N SER A 19 -6.45 -16.97 -7.16
CA SER A 19 -6.48 -15.64 -6.59
C SER A 19 -7.47 -15.58 -5.42
N PRO A 20 -7.11 -14.95 -4.29
CA PRO A 20 -8.00 -14.84 -3.15
C PRO A 20 -9.23 -13.96 -3.47
N ALA A 21 -10.31 -14.14 -2.72
CA ALA A 21 -11.57 -13.42 -2.92
C ALA A 21 -11.40 -11.89 -2.83
N ASP A 22 -10.45 -11.44 -2.03
CA ASP A 22 -10.10 -10.02 -1.82
C ASP A 22 -8.95 -9.52 -2.72
N TYR A 23 -8.67 -10.23 -3.82
CA TYR A 23 -7.60 -9.90 -4.77
C TYR A 23 -7.57 -8.43 -5.20
N TYR A 24 -8.74 -7.81 -5.31
CA TYR A 24 -8.87 -6.41 -5.71
C TYR A 24 -8.87 -5.41 -4.53
N GLY A 25 -8.65 -5.86 -3.31
CA GLY A 25 -8.79 -5.03 -2.11
C GLY A 25 -7.94 -3.74 -2.12
N GLU A 26 -6.77 -3.80 -2.76
CA GLU A 26 -5.82 -2.68 -2.85
C GLU A 26 -5.85 -1.96 -4.20
N TYR A 27 -6.78 -2.32 -5.11
CA TYR A 27 -6.81 -1.73 -6.45
C TYR A 27 -8.03 -0.83 -6.65
N GLU A 28 -7.82 0.30 -7.30
CA GLU A 28 -8.82 1.32 -7.48
C GLU A 28 -9.82 1.00 -8.61
N SER A 29 -11.07 1.39 -8.40
CA SER A 29 -12.07 1.37 -9.45
C SER A 29 -11.87 2.53 -10.42
N GLY A 30 -12.35 2.38 -11.65
CA GLY A 30 -12.38 3.50 -12.61
C GLY A 30 -13.21 4.69 -12.12
N GLU A 31 -14.26 4.43 -11.32
CA GLU A 31 -15.11 5.44 -10.71
C GLU A 31 -14.34 6.26 -9.65
N THR A 32 -13.60 5.60 -8.76
CA THR A 32 -12.73 6.26 -7.78
C THR A 32 -11.71 7.17 -8.48
N VAL A 33 -11.03 6.65 -9.51
CA VAL A 33 -10.05 7.43 -10.27
C VAL A 33 -10.70 8.65 -10.95
N ALA A 34 -11.86 8.48 -11.55
CA ALA A 34 -12.60 9.59 -12.18
C ALA A 34 -13.05 10.62 -11.14
N GLY A 35 -13.56 10.19 -9.99
CA GLY A 35 -14.00 11.06 -8.89
C GLY A 35 -12.86 11.92 -8.34
N ILE A 36 -11.71 11.32 -8.03
CA ILE A 36 -10.53 12.06 -7.54
C ILE A 36 -10.00 13.02 -8.61
N THR A 37 -9.89 12.56 -9.86
CA THR A 37 -9.49 13.42 -10.97
C THR A 37 -10.42 14.63 -11.10
N GLY A 38 -11.73 14.41 -11.05
CA GLY A 38 -12.75 15.46 -11.09
C GLY A 38 -12.62 16.46 -9.93
N ALA A 39 -12.43 15.96 -8.72
CA ALA A 39 -12.26 16.81 -7.53
C ALA A 39 -11.02 17.72 -7.65
N LEU A 40 -9.87 17.16 -8.01
CA LEU A 40 -8.64 17.91 -8.22
C LEU A 40 -8.78 18.95 -9.35
N THR A 41 -9.47 18.59 -10.43
CA THR A 41 -9.74 19.51 -11.54
C THR A 41 -10.67 20.65 -11.11
N THR A 42 -11.70 20.36 -10.31
CA THR A 42 -12.62 21.39 -9.77
C THR A 42 -11.88 22.36 -8.85
N LEU A 43 -10.82 21.91 -8.17
CA LEU A 43 -9.92 22.76 -7.38
C LEU A 43 -8.97 23.61 -8.26
N GLY A 44 -9.07 23.55 -9.57
CA GLY A 44 -8.28 24.35 -10.50
C GLY A 44 -6.91 23.76 -10.87
N HIS A 45 -6.73 22.45 -10.70
CA HIS A 45 -5.48 21.77 -11.06
C HIS A 45 -5.58 21.11 -12.44
N GLU A 46 -4.45 21.05 -13.15
CA GLU A 46 -4.29 20.24 -14.36
C GLU A 46 -3.85 18.83 -13.92
N VAL A 47 -4.71 17.81 -14.15
CA VAL A 47 -4.46 16.46 -13.67
C VAL A 47 -4.02 15.54 -14.80
N THR A 48 -2.89 14.88 -14.62
CA THR A 48 -2.40 13.80 -15.50
C THR A 48 -2.56 12.46 -14.78
N GLN A 49 -3.45 11.62 -15.26
CA GLN A 49 -3.58 10.24 -14.78
C GLN A 49 -2.37 9.42 -15.27
N ILE A 50 -1.44 9.10 -14.36
CA ILE A 50 -0.21 8.38 -14.68
C ILE A 50 -0.44 6.86 -14.54
N GLY A 51 -1.11 6.44 -13.48
CA GLY A 51 -1.32 5.03 -13.14
C GLY A 51 -0.22 4.47 -12.24
N ASN A 52 0.13 3.19 -12.41
CA ASN A 52 1.03 2.46 -11.54
C ASN A 52 2.52 2.80 -11.71
N ILE A 53 3.38 2.16 -10.91
CA ILE A 53 4.83 2.36 -10.93
C ILE A 53 5.46 2.22 -12.31
N THR A 54 5.05 1.22 -13.11
CA THR A 54 5.60 1.02 -14.46
C THR A 54 5.20 2.15 -15.42
N SER A 55 3.98 2.67 -15.28
CA SER A 55 3.50 3.84 -16.02
C SER A 55 4.26 5.10 -15.61
N LEU A 56 4.55 5.26 -14.31
CA LEU A 56 5.34 6.38 -13.80
C LEU A 56 6.78 6.34 -14.34
N VAL A 57 7.42 5.17 -14.36
CA VAL A 57 8.76 5.00 -14.97
C VAL A 57 8.76 5.46 -16.41
N LYS A 58 7.76 5.03 -17.21
CA LYS A 58 7.62 5.45 -18.60
C LYS A 58 7.43 6.96 -18.72
N PHE A 59 6.51 7.54 -17.94
CA PHE A 59 6.23 8.98 -17.90
C PHE A 59 7.51 9.79 -17.64
N LEU A 60 8.29 9.40 -16.64
CA LEU A 60 9.52 10.09 -16.27
C LEU A 60 10.64 9.89 -17.29
N SER A 61 10.75 8.71 -17.90
CA SER A 61 11.75 8.42 -18.96
C SER A 61 11.55 9.22 -20.25
N GLU A 62 10.30 9.62 -20.51
CA GLU A 62 9.95 10.52 -21.61
C GLU A 62 10.27 11.99 -21.30
N GLY A 63 10.89 12.29 -20.18
CA GLY A 63 11.22 13.65 -19.75
C GLY A 63 10.06 14.47 -19.21
N LYS A 64 8.88 13.85 -19.06
CA LYS A 64 7.68 14.50 -18.52
C LYS A 64 7.84 14.83 -17.05
N ARG A 65 7.20 15.91 -16.60
CA ARG A 65 7.25 16.37 -15.20
C ARG A 65 5.90 16.93 -14.77
N VAL A 66 5.65 16.86 -13.47
CA VAL A 66 4.51 17.45 -12.76
C VAL A 66 5.02 18.20 -11.54
N ASP A 67 4.20 19.08 -10.99
CA ASP A 67 4.54 19.88 -9.81
C ASP A 67 4.41 19.07 -8.51
N LEU A 68 3.45 18.13 -8.49
CA LEU A 68 3.12 17.26 -7.35
C LEU A 68 2.55 15.94 -7.89
N VAL A 69 2.79 14.85 -7.18
CA VAL A 69 2.08 13.59 -7.40
C VAL A 69 1.10 13.31 -6.27
N PHE A 70 -0.19 13.15 -6.62
CA PHE A 70 -1.18 12.56 -5.73
C PHE A 70 -1.03 11.04 -5.83
N ASN A 71 -0.45 10.41 -4.78
CA ASN A 71 -0.07 9.01 -4.83
C ASN A 71 -1.09 8.13 -4.11
N MET A 72 -1.71 7.22 -4.82
CA MET A 72 -2.56 6.16 -4.27
C MET A 72 -2.14 4.78 -4.81
N ALA A 73 -0.91 4.67 -5.31
CA ALA A 73 -0.42 3.40 -5.82
C ALA A 73 0.06 2.50 -4.66
N GLU A 74 -0.49 1.31 -4.58
CA GLU A 74 -0.15 0.29 -3.58
C GLU A 74 1.02 -0.59 -4.04
N GLY A 75 1.25 -0.65 -5.35
CA GLY A 75 2.21 -1.57 -5.94
C GLY A 75 1.74 -3.02 -5.93
N ARG A 76 2.47 -3.89 -6.61
CA ARG A 76 2.06 -5.29 -6.76
C ARG A 76 3.07 -6.29 -6.21
N TYR A 77 4.33 -6.03 -6.42
CA TYR A 77 5.39 -6.98 -6.14
C TYR A 77 6.43 -6.42 -5.18
N GLY A 78 6.90 -7.28 -4.31
CA GLY A 78 7.94 -6.98 -3.35
C GLY A 78 7.41 -6.61 -1.98
N ARG A 79 8.22 -6.92 -0.96
CA ARG A 79 7.91 -6.68 0.45
C ARG A 79 7.74 -5.19 0.79
N THR A 80 8.24 -4.30 -0.06
CA THR A 80 8.17 -2.85 0.10
C THR A 80 7.41 -2.19 -1.05
N ARG A 81 6.40 -2.88 -1.61
CA ARG A 81 5.71 -2.46 -2.84
C ARG A 81 5.13 -1.05 -2.77
N GLU A 82 4.56 -0.66 -1.62
CA GLU A 82 3.95 0.67 -1.43
C GLU A 82 4.98 1.81 -1.47
N SER A 83 6.25 1.53 -1.16
CA SER A 83 7.32 2.52 -1.18
C SER A 83 7.94 2.75 -2.55
N GLN A 84 7.61 1.97 -3.57
CA GLN A 84 8.25 2.03 -4.88
C GLN A 84 7.99 3.36 -5.60
N VAL A 85 6.73 3.83 -5.61
CA VAL A 85 6.37 5.12 -6.20
C VAL A 85 7.02 6.28 -5.45
N PRO A 86 6.91 6.40 -4.12
CA PRO A 86 7.62 7.41 -3.34
C PRO A 86 9.13 7.41 -3.59
N SER A 87 9.81 6.25 -3.52
CA SER A 87 11.26 6.17 -3.74
C SER A 87 11.67 6.69 -5.11
N LEU A 88 10.89 6.38 -6.16
CA LEU A 88 11.15 6.88 -7.50
C LEU A 88 10.95 8.40 -7.58
N LEU A 89 9.89 8.93 -6.97
CA LEU A 89 9.62 10.36 -6.93
C LEU A 89 10.68 11.15 -6.16
N GLU A 90 11.18 10.60 -5.04
CA GLU A 90 12.29 11.17 -4.28
C GLU A 90 13.56 11.29 -5.13
N ALA A 91 13.90 10.22 -5.88
CA ALA A 91 15.05 10.24 -6.79
C ALA A 91 14.93 11.30 -7.89
N TYR A 92 13.70 11.62 -8.32
CA TYR A 92 13.41 12.67 -9.32
C TYR A 92 13.10 14.03 -8.69
N GLN A 93 13.16 14.16 -7.36
CA GLN A 93 12.86 15.38 -6.61
C GLN A 93 11.46 15.95 -6.93
N ILE A 94 10.47 15.08 -7.09
CA ILE A 94 9.07 15.43 -7.32
C ILE A 94 8.31 15.27 -6.02
N PRO A 95 7.68 16.32 -5.47
CA PRO A 95 6.83 16.23 -4.29
C PRO A 95 5.64 15.28 -4.50
N TYR A 96 5.22 14.62 -3.45
CA TYR A 96 4.07 13.70 -3.48
C TYR A 96 3.28 13.75 -2.17
N THR A 97 2.05 13.23 -2.20
CA THR A 97 1.18 13.15 -1.03
C THR A 97 1.45 11.89 -0.21
N PHE A 98 1.03 11.95 1.07
CA PHE A 98 1.13 10.89 2.07
C PHE A 98 2.56 10.68 2.60
N SER A 99 2.86 9.46 3.07
CA SER A 99 4.11 9.19 3.80
C SER A 99 5.30 8.97 2.87
N ASP A 100 6.49 9.23 3.40
CA ASP A 100 7.76 8.97 2.70
C ASP A 100 8.00 7.47 2.48
N SER A 101 8.97 7.17 1.62
CA SER A 101 9.26 5.80 1.19
C SER A 101 9.68 4.89 2.36
N LEU A 102 10.43 5.41 3.34
CA LEU A 102 10.87 4.65 4.50
C LEU A 102 9.69 4.30 5.41
N THR A 103 8.84 5.29 5.68
CA THR A 103 7.63 5.11 6.50
C THR A 103 6.70 4.06 5.89
N LEU A 104 6.41 4.13 4.60
CA LEU A 104 5.56 3.14 3.91
C LEU A 104 6.19 1.74 3.95
N ALA A 105 7.49 1.62 3.67
CA ALA A 105 8.18 0.34 3.72
C ALA A 105 8.13 -0.33 5.11
N ILE A 106 8.27 0.47 6.18
CA ILE A 106 8.19 -0.01 7.55
C ILE A 106 6.76 -0.38 7.92
N CYS A 107 5.78 0.49 7.61
CA CYS A 107 4.39 0.31 8.01
C CYS A 107 3.73 -0.89 7.32
N LEU A 108 4.14 -1.25 6.12
CA LEU A 108 3.66 -2.44 5.43
C LEU A 108 4.09 -3.73 6.15
N ASP A 109 5.27 -3.73 6.79
CA ASP A 109 5.76 -4.84 7.63
C ASP A 109 5.27 -4.66 9.07
N LYS A 110 4.18 -5.34 9.41
CA LYS A 110 3.57 -5.23 10.75
C LYS A 110 4.50 -5.66 11.89
N GLY A 111 5.39 -6.63 11.64
CA GLY A 111 6.38 -7.08 12.61
C GLY A 111 7.38 -5.97 12.92
N ARG A 112 8.00 -5.39 11.89
CA ARG A 112 8.95 -4.28 12.03
C ARG A 112 8.30 -3.03 12.63
N THR A 113 7.08 -2.70 12.21
CA THR A 113 6.32 -1.61 12.83
C THR A 113 6.19 -1.82 14.33
N LYS A 114 5.79 -3.00 14.79
CA LYS A 114 5.63 -3.30 16.21
C LYS A 114 6.95 -3.29 16.99
N GLU A 115 8.03 -3.76 16.39
CA GLU A 115 9.39 -3.66 16.97
C GLU A 115 9.76 -2.20 17.24
N ILE A 116 9.56 -1.32 16.27
CA ILE A 116 9.84 0.12 16.39
C ILE A 116 8.96 0.77 17.46
N LEU A 117 7.66 0.47 17.46
CA LEU A 117 6.74 0.98 18.48
C LEU A 117 7.16 0.57 19.89
N LYS A 118 7.57 -0.68 20.08
CA LYS A 118 8.09 -1.16 21.38
C LYS A 118 9.36 -0.43 21.80
N LEU A 119 10.32 -0.27 20.89
CA LEU A 119 11.55 0.49 21.16
C LEU A 119 11.28 1.95 21.51
N ALA A 120 10.29 2.56 20.88
CA ALA A 120 9.83 3.92 21.17
C ALA A 120 8.92 4.02 22.40
N GLN A 121 8.67 2.92 23.10
CA GLN A 121 7.76 2.84 24.27
C GLN A 121 6.31 3.28 23.96
N ILE A 122 5.89 3.13 22.70
CA ILE A 122 4.51 3.37 22.28
C ILE A 122 3.69 2.09 22.55
N PRO A 123 2.58 2.20 23.28
CA PRO A 123 1.73 1.05 23.58
C PRO A 123 1.27 0.33 22.31
N THR A 124 1.54 -0.97 22.24
CA THR A 124 1.07 -1.85 21.16
C THR A 124 0.71 -3.21 21.76
N PRO A 125 -0.35 -3.88 21.27
CA PRO A 125 -0.68 -5.23 21.73
C PRO A 125 0.50 -6.19 21.58
N GLU A 126 0.58 -7.17 22.46
CA GLU A 126 1.53 -8.27 22.30
C GLU A 126 1.31 -8.96 20.95
N TYR A 127 2.39 -9.48 20.38
CA TYR A 127 2.35 -10.12 19.08
C TYR A 127 3.43 -11.17 18.94
N GLN A 128 3.21 -12.07 18.03
CA GLN A 128 4.17 -13.03 17.54
C GLN A 128 4.13 -13.06 16.02
N VAL A 129 5.28 -13.06 15.37
CA VAL A 129 5.41 -13.31 13.94
C VAL A 129 5.61 -14.80 13.76
N LEU A 130 4.76 -15.42 12.95
CA LEU A 130 4.84 -16.83 12.61
C LEU A 130 5.44 -16.98 11.22
N GLU A 131 6.41 -17.86 11.09
CA GLU A 131 6.91 -18.30 9.79
C GLU A 131 6.10 -19.53 9.33
N PRO A 132 5.98 -19.75 8.01
CA PRO A 132 5.35 -20.97 7.48
C PRO A 132 6.00 -22.22 8.10
N GLU A 133 5.19 -23.25 8.39
CA GLU A 133 5.62 -24.55 8.94
C GLU A 133 6.17 -24.51 10.39
N THR A 134 6.07 -23.38 11.07
CA THR A 134 6.43 -23.31 12.49
C THR A 134 5.27 -23.84 13.35
N ASP A 135 5.57 -24.72 14.29
CA ASP A 135 4.60 -25.10 15.32
C ASP A 135 4.18 -23.85 16.12
N ILE A 136 2.87 -23.68 16.25
CA ILE A 136 2.33 -22.49 16.93
C ILE A 136 2.37 -22.73 18.43
N GLU A 137 3.48 -22.37 19.06
CA GLU A 137 3.53 -22.20 20.50
C GLU A 137 3.43 -20.70 20.82
N THR A 138 2.42 -20.30 21.58
CA THR A 138 2.24 -18.92 22.00
C THR A 138 1.99 -18.81 23.49
N THR A 139 2.58 -17.79 24.11
CA THR A 139 2.27 -17.37 25.48
C THR A 139 1.26 -16.23 25.55
N ILE A 140 0.80 -15.75 24.38
CA ILE A 140 -0.17 -14.66 24.30
C ILE A 140 -1.55 -15.20 24.63
N ALA A 141 -2.27 -14.49 25.49
CA ALA A 141 -3.61 -14.88 25.93
C ALA A 141 -4.63 -14.81 24.79
N PHE A 142 -5.55 -15.76 24.72
CA PHE A 142 -6.69 -15.76 23.80
C PHE A 142 -7.77 -14.72 24.24
N PRO A 143 -8.57 -14.18 23.30
CA PRO A 143 -8.56 -14.49 21.88
C PRO A 143 -7.36 -13.85 21.13
N LEU A 144 -6.87 -14.54 20.10
CA LEU A 144 -5.83 -14.03 19.21
C LEU A 144 -6.45 -13.49 17.93
N PHE A 145 -5.82 -12.48 17.36
CA PHE A 145 -6.19 -11.96 16.05
C PHE A 145 -5.02 -12.12 15.07
N THR A 146 -5.23 -12.97 14.06
CA THR A 146 -4.22 -13.24 13.02
C THR A 146 -4.41 -12.31 11.83
N LYS A 147 -3.30 -11.94 11.20
CA LYS A 147 -3.34 -11.15 9.97
C LYS A 147 -2.09 -11.38 9.14
N PRO A 148 -2.18 -11.24 7.81
CA PRO A 148 -1.00 -11.29 6.94
C PRO A 148 0.03 -10.24 7.34
N LEU A 149 1.30 -10.63 7.32
CA LEU A 149 2.39 -9.78 7.79
C LEU A 149 2.60 -8.54 6.90
N TYR A 150 2.43 -8.71 5.58
CA TYR A 150 2.80 -7.72 4.55
C TYR A 150 1.62 -7.23 3.69
N GLU A 151 0.38 -7.42 4.13
CA GLU A 151 -0.80 -6.96 3.39
C GLU A 151 -1.42 -5.72 4.06
N GLY A 152 -2.01 -4.84 3.25
CA GLY A 152 -2.77 -3.68 3.67
C GLY A 152 -4.28 -3.89 3.58
N THR A 153 -5.07 -2.84 3.83
CA THR A 153 -6.52 -2.73 3.52
C THR A 153 -7.35 -3.94 3.98
N SER A 154 -6.98 -4.55 5.10
CA SER A 154 -7.62 -5.77 5.65
C SER A 154 -7.57 -6.99 4.71
N LYS A 155 -6.74 -6.98 3.69
CA LYS A 155 -6.56 -8.11 2.77
C LYS A 155 -6.05 -9.34 3.50
N GLY A 156 -6.65 -10.50 3.21
CA GLY A 156 -6.39 -11.77 3.92
C GLY A 156 -6.96 -11.84 5.32
N ILE A 157 -7.86 -10.94 5.72
CA ILE A 157 -8.54 -10.98 7.00
C ILE A 157 -10.00 -11.39 6.79
N SER A 158 -10.42 -12.45 7.47
CA SER A 158 -11.79 -12.97 7.50
C SER A 158 -12.29 -13.12 8.95
N GLU A 159 -13.50 -13.62 9.12
CA GLU A 159 -14.04 -13.96 10.46
C GLU A 159 -13.18 -15.01 11.18
N ASP A 160 -12.53 -15.90 10.42
CA ASP A 160 -11.62 -16.93 10.96
C ASP A 160 -10.27 -16.36 11.47
N ALA A 161 -10.02 -15.07 11.26
CA ALA A 161 -8.83 -14.40 11.78
C ALA A 161 -8.83 -14.30 13.32
N ILE A 162 -9.99 -14.50 13.97
CA ILE A 162 -10.12 -14.51 15.43
C ILE A 162 -10.04 -15.96 15.93
N ILE A 163 -9.01 -16.25 16.71
CA ILE A 163 -8.79 -17.56 17.30
C ILE A 163 -9.10 -17.48 18.81
N TYR A 164 -10.08 -18.25 19.26
CA TYR A 164 -10.53 -18.25 20.65
C TYR A 164 -9.83 -19.28 21.54
N ARG A 165 -9.23 -20.30 20.93
CA ARG A 165 -8.52 -21.39 21.65
C ARG A 165 -7.43 -21.98 20.76
#